data_1f2cf5436f91880c9c4c5942514c6610
#
_entry.id   1f2cf5436f91880c9c4c5942514c6610
#
_cell.length_a   1.000
_cell.length_b   1.000
_cell.length_c   1.000
_cell.angle_alpha   90.00
_cell.angle_beta   90.00
_cell.angle_gamma   90.00
#
_symmetry.space_group_name_H-M   'P 1'
#
loop_
_entity.id
_entity.type
_entity.pdbx_description
1 polymer ?
#
loop_
_entity_poly.entity_id
_entity_poly.type
_entity_poly.pdbx_seq_one_letter_code
_entity_poly.pdbx_strand_id
1 'polypeptide(L)'
;MGSIQLVTQQQEEPPALHTRAMDNLQYIRETMERATAFTAISGWGLVAIGITGVATAFIAAHQSFKNWLMIWLADAVVALLIAGWSMDRKARATHTPLLSGPGRKVAFSLSPPLLAGAILSLVLYRSGSTNPIPGLWLLLYGTGVITGGMFSVSVVPIMGLGFMALGAATLFAPAAFADWFMAAGFGGLHIVFGVIIARRYGG
;
A
#
# COMPACT_ATOMS: atom_id res chain seq x y z
N MET A 1 -54.53 25.71 52.02
CA MET A 1 -54.26 24.32 51.58
C MET A 1 -53.36 24.40 50.37
N GLY A 2 -52.03 24.29 50.54
CA GLY A 2 -51.06 24.32 49.45
C GLY A 2 -50.67 22.88 49.10
N SER A 3 -50.93 22.46 47.88
CA SER A 3 -50.52 21.18 47.36
C SER A 3 -49.03 21.21 46.99
N ILE A 4 -48.22 20.40 47.72
CA ILE A 4 -46.82 20.17 47.37
C ILE A 4 -46.78 19.17 46.18
N GLN A 5 -46.41 19.68 44.99
CA GLN A 5 -46.07 18.80 43.87
C GLN A 5 -44.66 18.24 44.12
N LEU A 6 -44.61 16.93 44.36
CA LEU A 6 -43.37 16.17 44.37
C LEU A 6 -42.85 16.08 42.90
N VAL A 7 -41.82 16.84 42.59
CA VAL A 7 -41.05 16.68 41.36
C VAL A 7 -40.24 15.40 41.48
N THR A 8 -40.76 14.34 40.84
CA THR A 8 -39.99 13.10 40.70
C THR A 8 -38.83 13.36 39.76
N GLN A 9 -37.64 13.56 40.32
CA GLN A 9 -36.39 13.50 39.53
C GLN A 9 -36.30 12.08 38.97
N GLN A 10 -36.49 11.92 37.66
CA GLN A 10 -36.07 10.71 36.97
C GLN A 10 -34.55 10.63 37.12
N GLN A 11 -34.11 9.75 38.02
CA GLN A 11 -32.72 9.29 38.04
C GLN A 11 -32.51 8.57 36.70
N GLU A 12 -31.74 9.17 35.80
CA GLU A 12 -31.17 8.48 34.64
C GLU A 12 -30.38 7.27 35.19
N GLU A 13 -30.93 6.09 34.98
CA GLU A 13 -30.19 4.86 35.30
C GLU A 13 -28.81 4.91 34.64
N PRO A 14 -27.71 4.72 35.38
CA PRO A 14 -26.40 4.70 34.77
C PRO A 14 -26.39 3.55 33.77
N PRO A 15 -25.87 3.76 32.54
CA PRO A 15 -25.81 2.74 31.50
C PRO A 15 -25.28 1.45 32.09
N ALA A 16 -26.01 0.35 31.83
CA ALA A 16 -25.78 -0.94 32.48
C ALA A 16 -24.28 -1.27 32.44
N LEU A 17 -23.73 -1.77 33.51
CA LEU A 17 -22.31 -2.14 33.65
C LEU A 17 -21.79 -2.91 32.43
N HIS A 18 -22.67 -3.74 31.83
CA HIS A 18 -22.40 -4.48 30.62
C HIS A 18 -22.10 -3.58 29.42
N THR A 19 -22.90 -2.52 29.19
CA THR A 19 -22.68 -1.57 28.08
C THR A 19 -21.35 -0.83 28.23
N ARG A 20 -21.03 -0.35 29.45
CA ARG A 20 -19.75 0.31 29.72
C ARG A 20 -18.56 -0.65 29.55
N ALA A 21 -18.72 -1.92 29.94
CA ALA A 21 -17.68 -2.93 29.76
C ALA A 21 -17.45 -3.21 28.26
N MET A 22 -18.51 -3.31 27.47
CA MET A 22 -18.41 -3.52 26.02
C MET A 22 -17.75 -2.31 25.33
N ASP A 23 -18.14 -1.09 25.68
CA ASP A 23 -17.54 0.14 25.15
C ASP A 23 -16.06 0.23 25.48
N ASN A 24 -15.67 -0.11 26.71
CA ASN A 24 -14.27 -0.17 27.11
C ASN A 24 -13.47 -1.24 26.36
N LEU A 25 -14.05 -2.42 26.14
CA LEU A 25 -13.41 -3.50 25.38
C LEU A 25 -13.25 -3.08 23.90
N GLN A 26 -14.24 -2.44 23.33
CA GLN A 26 -14.17 -1.92 21.97
C GLN A 26 -13.08 -0.83 21.86
N TYR A 27 -13.04 0.10 22.79
CA TYR A 27 -12.01 1.16 22.84
C TYR A 27 -10.59 0.57 22.97
N ILE A 28 -10.40 -0.41 23.85
CA ILE A 28 -9.12 -1.11 24.02
C ILE A 28 -8.73 -1.81 22.73
N ARG A 29 -9.66 -2.53 22.10
CA ARG A 29 -9.43 -3.23 20.84
C ARG A 29 -9.03 -2.28 19.73
N GLU A 30 -9.78 -1.18 19.53
CA GLU A 30 -9.47 -0.15 18.52
C GLU A 30 -8.10 0.51 18.79
N THR A 31 -7.78 0.75 20.06
CA THR A 31 -6.48 1.33 20.45
C THR A 31 -5.34 0.36 20.16
N MET A 32 -5.53 -0.93 20.45
CA MET A 32 -4.55 -1.98 20.13
C MET A 32 -4.39 -2.17 18.62
N GLU A 33 -5.48 -2.14 17.85
CA GLU A 33 -5.44 -2.23 16.39
C GLU A 33 -4.67 -1.04 15.79
N ARG A 34 -4.90 0.18 16.28
CA ARG A 34 -4.13 1.37 15.87
C ARG A 34 -2.66 1.28 16.26
N ALA A 35 -2.35 0.79 17.45
CA ALA A 35 -0.97 0.62 17.92
C ALA A 35 -0.20 -0.46 17.15
N THR A 36 -0.89 -1.39 16.48
CA THR A 36 -0.28 -2.44 15.65
C THR A 36 -0.18 -2.09 14.17
N ALA A 37 -0.67 -0.93 13.74
CA ALA A 37 -0.56 -0.49 12.35
C ALA A 37 0.87 -0.03 12.01
N PHE A 38 1.37 -0.46 10.86
CA PHE A 38 2.66 0.00 10.33
C PHE A 38 2.50 1.38 9.69
N THR A 39 2.94 2.42 10.38
CA THR A 39 2.82 3.82 9.97
C THR A 39 4.09 4.39 9.34
N ALA A 40 5.17 3.61 9.25
CA ALA A 40 6.45 4.06 8.73
C ALA A 40 6.49 4.22 7.18
N ILE A 41 5.37 3.96 6.47
CA ILE A 41 5.31 4.25 5.04
C ILE A 41 5.46 5.76 4.83
N SER A 42 6.52 6.14 4.10
CA SER A 42 6.79 7.54 3.77
C SER A 42 6.01 7.96 2.52
N GLY A 43 5.11 8.94 2.66
CA GLY A 43 4.37 9.47 1.53
C GLY A 43 5.28 10.13 0.49
N TRP A 44 6.27 10.92 0.91
CA TRP A 44 7.24 11.53 0.00
C TRP A 44 8.19 10.50 -0.63
N GLY A 45 8.50 9.41 0.09
CA GLY A 45 9.22 8.27 -0.49
C GLY A 45 8.45 7.64 -1.64
N LEU A 46 7.13 7.43 -1.49
CA LEU A 46 6.28 6.93 -2.58
C LEU A 46 6.22 7.90 -3.76
N VAL A 47 6.14 9.21 -3.53
CA VAL A 47 6.20 10.22 -4.61
C VAL A 47 7.51 10.11 -5.39
N ALA A 48 8.64 9.99 -4.69
CA ALA A 48 9.95 9.83 -5.33
C ALA A 48 10.00 8.54 -6.19
N ILE A 49 9.51 7.42 -5.66
CA ILE A 49 9.38 6.15 -6.41
C ILE A 49 8.48 6.34 -7.65
N GLY A 50 7.36 7.04 -7.50
CA GLY A 50 6.48 7.30 -8.64
C GLY A 50 7.13 8.16 -9.73
N ILE A 51 7.96 9.13 -9.35
CA ILE A 51 8.71 9.94 -10.32
C ILE A 51 9.72 9.08 -11.09
N THR A 52 10.47 8.19 -10.40
CA THR A 52 11.37 7.26 -11.08
C THR A 52 10.60 6.32 -12.01
N GLY A 53 9.46 5.78 -11.59
CA GLY A 53 8.60 4.93 -12.41
C GLY A 53 8.10 5.61 -13.69
N VAL A 54 7.68 6.89 -13.61
CA VAL A 54 7.32 7.67 -14.82
C VAL A 54 8.53 7.82 -15.74
N ALA A 55 9.68 8.24 -15.21
CA ALA A 55 10.90 8.40 -16.00
C ALA A 55 11.32 7.08 -16.65
N THR A 56 11.24 5.98 -15.91
CA THR A 56 11.55 4.63 -16.39
C THR A 56 10.64 4.22 -17.55
N ALA A 57 9.34 4.48 -17.47
CA ALA A 57 8.41 4.18 -18.55
C ALA A 57 8.79 4.91 -19.84
N PHE A 58 9.17 6.19 -19.76
CA PHE A 58 9.63 6.96 -20.93
C PHE A 58 10.96 6.43 -21.50
N ILE A 59 11.92 6.04 -20.64
CA ILE A 59 13.22 5.52 -21.06
C ILE A 59 13.06 4.13 -21.68
N ALA A 60 12.20 3.29 -21.11
CA ALA A 60 11.95 1.93 -21.56
C ALA A 60 11.11 1.86 -22.84
N ALA A 61 10.26 2.88 -23.10
CA ALA A 61 9.45 2.96 -24.31
C ALA A 61 10.33 2.81 -25.57
N HIS A 62 9.86 2.01 -26.52
CA HIS A 62 10.55 1.72 -27.77
C HIS A 62 11.87 0.92 -27.65
N GLN A 63 12.20 0.40 -26.48
CA GLN A 63 13.38 -0.47 -26.31
C GLN A 63 13.05 -1.93 -26.68
N SER A 64 14.10 -2.71 -27.01
CA SER A 64 13.95 -4.16 -27.12
C SER A 64 13.47 -4.71 -25.76
N PHE A 65 12.72 -5.81 -25.75
CA PHE A 65 12.17 -6.35 -24.51
C PHE A 65 13.27 -6.67 -23.47
N LYS A 66 14.45 -7.11 -23.89
CA LYS A 66 15.59 -7.34 -23.00
C LYS A 66 16.01 -6.05 -22.29
N ASN A 67 16.17 -4.96 -23.04
CA ASN A 67 16.54 -3.65 -22.46
C ASN A 67 15.41 -3.10 -21.59
N TRP A 68 14.17 -3.21 -22.03
CA TRP A 68 12.98 -2.86 -21.25
C TRP A 68 12.99 -3.55 -19.89
N LEU A 69 13.19 -4.86 -19.86
CA LEU A 69 13.24 -5.65 -18.64
C LEU A 69 14.37 -5.18 -17.71
N MET A 70 15.57 -4.95 -18.25
CA MET A 70 16.72 -4.49 -17.46
C MET A 70 16.50 -3.09 -16.87
N ILE A 71 15.90 -2.18 -17.62
CA ILE A 71 15.57 -0.81 -17.19
C ILE A 71 14.57 -0.86 -16.03
N TRP A 72 13.48 -1.62 -16.16
CA TRP A 72 12.49 -1.78 -15.09
C TRP A 72 13.03 -2.50 -13.85
N LEU A 73 13.90 -3.50 -14.02
CA LEU A 73 14.58 -4.15 -12.87
C LEU A 73 15.55 -3.20 -12.16
N ALA A 74 16.24 -2.35 -12.91
CA ALA A 74 17.08 -1.30 -12.32
C ALA A 74 16.24 -0.30 -11.51
N ASP A 75 15.10 0.16 -12.06
CA ASP A 75 14.17 1.02 -11.34
C ASP A 75 13.60 0.34 -10.07
N ALA A 76 13.29 -0.95 -10.15
CA ALA A 76 12.85 -1.70 -8.97
C ALA A 76 13.89 -1.68 -7.84
N VAL A 77 15.18 -1.79 -8.17
CA VAL A 77 16.27 -1.65 -7.19
C VAL A 77 16.32 -0.23 -6.62
N VAL A 78 16.24 0.78 -7.49
CA VAL A 78 16.20 2.20 -7.07
C VAL A 78 14.99 2.45 -6.16
N ALA A 79 13.81 1.96 -6.53
CA ALA A 79 12.60 2.08 -5.74
C ALA A 79 12.73 1.42 -4.35
N LEU A 80 13.36 0.24 -4.27
CA LEU A 80 13.64 -0.43 -2.99
C LEU A 80 14.59 0.37 -2.11
N LEU A 81 15.63 0.98 -2.70
CA LEU A 81 16.56 1.84 -1.96
C LEU A 81 15.86 3.11 -1.45
N ILE A 82 15.03 3.76 -2.27
CA ILE A 82 14.23 4.91 -1.86
C ILE A 82 13.26 4.53 -0.76
N ALA A 83 12.55 3.40 -0.91
CA ALA A 83 11.61 2.89 0.08
C ALA A 83 12.31 2.62 1.41
N GLY A 84 13.39 1.86 1.40
CA GLY A 84 14.16 1.51 2.59
C GLY A 84 14.68 2.75 3.31
N TRP A 85 15.32 3.66 2.59
CA TRP A 85 15.86 4.90 3.17
C TRP A 85 14.76 5.82 3.73
N SER A 86 13.70 6.04 2.98
CA SER A 86 12.62 6.94 3.40
C SER A 86 11.82 6.38 4.57
N MET A 87 11.59 5.07 4.60
CA MET A 87 10.95 4.38 5.72
C MET A 87 11.84 4.39 6.97
N ASP A 88 13.15 4.15 6.84
CA ASP A 88 14.10 4.22 7.95
C ASP A 88 14.15 5.62 8.56
N ARG A 89 14.23 6.64 7.70
CA ARG A 89 14.19 8.04 8.14
C ARG A 89 12.91 8.36 8.93
N LYS A 90 11.75 7.95 8.41
CA LYS A 90 10.46 8.18 9.08
C LYS A 90 10.35 7.37 10.38
N ALA A 91 10.77 6.12 10.38
CA ALA A 91 10.78 5.25 11.56
C ALA A 91 11.63 5.82 12.69
N ARG A 92 12.81 6.37 12.40
CA ARG A 92 13.66 7.07 13.37
C ARG A 92 12.98 8.32 13.92
N ALA A 93 12.33 9.12 13.07
CA ALA A 93 11.63 10.34 13.49
C ALA A 93 10.42 10.06 14.39
N THR A 94 9.77 8.90 14.23
CA THR A 94 8.59 8.48 15.00
C THR A 94 8.92 7.48 16.12
N HIS A 95 10.20 7.16 16.34
CA HIS A 95 10.67 6.15 17.31
C HIS A 95 10.00 4.77 17.13
N THR A 96 9.59 4.43 15.90
CA THR A 96 8.95 3.14 15.56
C THR A 96 9.95 2.26 14.81
N PRO A 97 10.41 1.12 15.36
CA PRO A 97 11.39 0.28 14.67
C PRO A 97 10.82 -0.31 13.37
N LEU A 98 11.58 -0.24 12.25
CA LEU A 98 11.19 -0.85 10.96
C LEU A 98 10.97 -2.37 11.07
N LEU A 99 11.79 -3.05 11.87
CA LEU A 99 11.69 -4.48 12.12
C LEU A 99 10.70 -4.81 13.26
N SER A 100 9.79 -3.89 13.58
CA SER A 100 8.66 -4.16 14.48
C SER A 100 7.79 -5.30 13.94
N GLY A 101 6.94 -5.88 14.79
CA GLY A 101 6.00 -6.94 14.40
C GLY A 101 5.18 -6.56 13.14
N PRO A 102 4.56 -5.36 13.09
CA PRO A 102 3.83 -4.89 11.90
C PRO A 102 4.71 -4.73 10.65
N GLY A 103 5.90 -4.15 10.76
CA GLY A 103 6.82 -4.00 9.62
C GLY A 103 7.24 -5.33 9.00
N ARG A 104 7.54 -6.33 9.83
CA ARG A 104 7.82 -7.70 9.38
C ARG A 104 6.61 -8.31 8.66
N LYS A 105 5.39 -8.12 9.17
CA LYS A 105 4.17 -8.63 8.52
C LYS A 105 4.00 -8.02 7.13
N VAL A 106 4.20 -6.72 6.97
CA VAL A 106 4.18 -6.05 5.66
C VAL A 106 5.20 -6.68 4.71
N ALA A 107 6.46 -6.84 5.13
CA ALA A 107 7.52 -7.43 4.31
C ALA A 107 7.20 -8.89 3.90
N PHE A 108 6.76 -9.72 4.85
CA PHE A 108 6.36 -11.10 4.56
C PHE A 108 5.12 -11.20 3.67
N SER A 109 4.18 -10.27 3.77
CA SER A 109 3.00 -10.26 2.91
C SER A 109 3.30 -9.82 1.48
N LEU A 110 4.31 -8.96 1.30
CA LEU A 110 4.72 -8.46 -0.01
C LEU A 110 5.61 -9.47 -0.76
N SER A 111 6.43 -10.23 -0.03
CA SER A 111 7.45 -11.10 -0.63
C SER A 111 6.88 -12.24 -1.50
N PRO A 112 5.81 -12.99 -1.16
CA PRO A 112 5.33 -14.07 -2.00
C PRO A 112 4.83 -13.63 -3.38
N PRO A 113 4.01 -12.57 -3.53
CA PRO A 113 3.61 -12.07 -4.84
C PRO A 113 4.80 -11.60 -5.69
N LEU A 114 5.79 -10.93 -5.08
CA LEU A 114 6.99 -10.51 -5.80
C LEU A 114 7.83 -11.69 -6.28
N LEU A 115 8.00 -12.72 -5.43
CA LEU A 115 8.70 -13.94 -5.79
C LEU A 115 7.97 -14.69 -6.91
N ALA A 116 6.65 -14.82 -6.82
CA ALA A 116 5.83 -15.41 -7.88
C ALA A 116 5.99 -14.63 -9.20
N GLY A 117 6.00 -13.29 -9.13
CA GLY A 117 6.25 -12.41 -10.28
C GLY A 117 7.61 -12.66 -10.93
N ALA A 118 8.66 -12.79 -10.13
CA ALA A 118 10.01 -13.08 -10.64
C ALA A 118 10.08 -14.45 -11.34
N ILE A 119 9.51 -15.49 -10.73
CA ILE A 119 9.49 -16.84 -11.30
C ILE A 119 8.69 -16.87 -12.61
N LEU A 120 7.48 -16.31 -12.61
CA LEU A 120 6.63 -16.25 -13.79
C LEU A 120 7.25 -15.42 -14.92
N SER A 121 7.91 -14.30 -14.59
CA SER A 121 8.64 -13.50 -15.57
C SER A 121 9.77 -14.30 -16.24
N LEU A 122 10.52 -15.10 -15.46
CA LEU A 122 11.55 -15.96 -16.02
C LEU A 122 10.99 -17.03 -16.94
N VAL A 123 9.88 -17.67 -16.58
CA VAL A 123 9.20 -18.69 -17.41
C VAL A 123 8.69 -18.05 -18.70
N LEU A 124 7.97 -16.93 -18.62
CA LEU A 124 7.44 -16.21 -19.77
C LEU A 124 8.55 -15.69 -20.70
N TYR A 125 9.64 -15.19 -20.13
CA TYR A 125 10.80 -14.77 -20.91
C TYR A 125 11.42 -15.93 -21.68
N ARG A 126 11.61 -17.07 -21.03
CA ARG A 126 12.18 -18.29 -21.67
C ARG A 126 11.26 -18.89 -22.74
N SER A 127 9.96 -18.79 -22.57
CA SER A 127 8.99 -19.25 -23.56
C SER A 127 8.78 -18.29 -24.73
N GLY A 128 9.40 -17.11 -24.71
CA GLY A 128 9.21 -16.05 -25.69
C GLY A 128 7.86 -15.32 -25.57
N SER A 129 7.06 -15.62 -24.55
CA SER A 129 5.73 -15.03 -24.33
C SER A 129 5.83 -13.81 -23.38
N THR A 130 6.41 -12.72 -23.85
CA THR A 130 6.78 -11.57 -22.98
C THR A 130 5.66 -10.55 -22.79
N ASN A 131 4.68 -10.49 -23.67
CA ASN A 131 3.58 -9.51 -23.62
C ASN A 131 2.80 -9.46 -22.29
N PRO A 132 2.55 -10.56 -21.58
CA PRO A 132 1.80 -10.52 -20.32
C PRO A 132 2.60 -9.97 -19.12
N ILE A 133 3.93 -9.85 -19.22
CA ILE A 133 4.80 -9.52 -18.09
C ILE A 133 4.42 -8.19 -17.43
N PRO A 134 4.18 -7.07 -18.15
CA PRO A 134 3.79 -5.82 -17.52
C PRO A 134 2.49 -5.92 -16.70
N GLY A 135 1.46 -6.55 -17.27
CA GLY A 135 0.18 -6.77 -16.57
C GLY A 135 0.31 -7.69 -15.36
N LEU A 136 1.12 -8.74 -15.47
CA LEU A 136 1.45 -9.65 -14.39
C LEU A 136 2.13 -8.90 -13.22
N TRP A 137 3.09 -8.02 -13.51
CA TRP A 137 3.77 -7.23 -12.48
C TRP A 137 2.83 -6.30 -11.75
N LEU A 138 1.96 -5.59 -12.46
CA LEU A 138 0.95 -4.72 -11.86
C LEU A 138 -0.02 -5.52 -10.98
N LEU A 139 -0.50 -6.68 -11.44
CA LEU A 139 -1.41 -7.55 -10.66
C LEU A 139 -0.76 -8.07 -9.38
N LEU A 140 0.43 -8.66 -9.49
CA LEU A 140 1.10 -9.28 -8.36
C LEU A 140 1.60 -8.23 -7.37
N TYR A 141 2.11 -7.09 -7.87
CA TYR A 141 2.45 -5.97 -7.01
C TYR A 141 1.21 -5.45 -6.26
N GLY A 142 0.09 -5.26 -6.97
CA GLY A 142 -1.19 -4.85 -6.36
C GLY A 142 -1.66 -5.82 -5.28
N THR A 143 -1.58 -7.13 -5.53
CA THR A 143 -1.89 -8.17 -4.54
C THR A 143 -1.00 -8.03 -3.30
N GLY A 144 0.32 -7.85 -3.49
CA GLY A 144 1.27 -7.63 -2.40
C GLY A 144 0.97 -6.36 -1.61
N VAL A 145 0.61 -5.27 -2.30
CA VAL A 145 0.25 -3.99 -1.68
C VAL A 145 -1.05 -4.12 -0.86
N ILE A 146 -2.06 -4.88 -1.35
CA ILE A 146 -3.27 -5.15 -0.57
C ILE A 146 -2.93 -5.92 0.70
N THR A 147 -2.27 -7.06 0.55
CA THR A 147 -1.99 -7.97 1.68
C THR A 147 -1.06 -7.32 2.72
N GLY A 148 -0.01 -6.63 2.28
CA GLY A 148 0.86 -5.86 3.17
C GLY A 148 0.17 -4.63 3.77
N GLY A 149 -0.67 -3.97 2.98
CA GLY A 149 -1.43 -2.79 3.36
C GLY A 149 -2.46 -3.03 4.46
N MET A 150 -2.94 -4.27 4.63
CA MET A 150 -3.82 -4.63 5.76
C MET A 150 -3.19 -4.39 7.14
N PHE A 151 -1.86 -4.36 7.20
CA PHE A 151 -1.11 -4.04 8.42
C PHE A 151 -0.63 -2.59 8.47
N SER A 152 -1.13 -1.72 7.59
CA SER A 152 -0.71 -0.34 7.45
C SER A 152 -1.91 0.62 7.44
N VAL A 153 -1.70 1.84 6.92
CA VAL A 153 -2.77 2.84 6.79
C VAL A 153 -3.80 2.42 5.74
N SER A 154 -5.09 2.68 6.00
CA SER A 154 -6.23 2.20 5.21
C SER A 154 -6.21 2.57 3.71
N VAL A 155 -5.44 3.58 3.35
CA VAL A 155 -5.31 4.05 1.95
C VAL A 155 -4.45 3.09 1.10
N VAL A 156 -3.54 2.33 1.73
CA VAL A 156 -2.61 1.44 1.02
C VAL A 156 -3.32 0.27 0.30
N PRO A 157 -4.27 -0.45 0.91
CA PRO A 157 -5.03 -1.47 0.18
C PRO A 157 -5.79 -0.92 -1.02
N ILE A 158 -6.31 0.31 -0.94
CA ILE A 158 -7.02 0.96 -2.07
C ILE A 158 -6.05 1.21 -3.24
N MET A 159 -4.81 1.65 -2.94
CA MET A 159 -3.75 1.74 -3.95
C MET A 159 -3.51 0.39 -4.63
N GLY A 160 -3.44 -0.69 -3.86
CA GLY A 160 -3.26 -2.04 -4.37
C GLY A 160 -4.40 -2.49 -5.30
N LEU A 161 -5.66 -2.15 -5.00
CA LEU A 161 -6.79 -2.39 -5.91
C LEU A 161 -6.62 -1.62 -7.23
N GLY A 162 -6.13 -0.39 -7.18
CA GLY A 162 -5.80 0.38 -8.39
C GLY A 162 -4.75 -0.32 -9.25
N PHE A 163 -3.68 -0.85 -8.63
CA PHE A 163 -2.68 -1.65 -9.34
C PHE A 163 -3.27 -2.90 -9.98
N MET A 164 -4.13 -3.63 -9.26
CA MET A 164 -4.77 -4.83 -9.80
C MET A 164 -5.70 -4.50 -10.97
N ALA A 165 -6.46 -3.41 -10.89
CA ALA A 165 -7.31 -2.96 -11.98
C ALA A 165 -6.50 -2.60 -13.23
N LEU A 166 -5.40 -1.85 -13.07
CA LEU A 166 -4.47 -1.53 -14.18
C LEU A 166 -3.81 -2.80 -14.73
N GLY A 167 -3.39 -3.74 -13.86
CA GLY A 167 -2.79 -5.00 -14.29
C GLY A 167 -3.76 -5.87 -15.10
N ALA A 168 -5.00 -5.98 -14.65
CA ALA A 168 -6.05 -6.67 -15.40
C ALA A 168 -6.30 -5.99 -16.76
N ALA A 169 -6.45 -4.66 -16.78
CA ALA A 169 -6.62 -3.91 -18.02
C ALA A 169 -5.45 -4.12 -18.99
N THR A 170 -4.21 -4.14 -18.48
CA THR A 170 -2.99 -4.37 -19.29
C THR A 170 -3.00 -5.73 -19.98
N LEU A 171 -3.47 -6.78 -19.28
CA LEU A 171 -3.51 -8.13 -19.87
C LEU A 171 -4.48 -8.27 -21.02
N PHE A 172 -5.53 -7.46 -21.08
CA PHE A 172 -6.54 -7.48 -22.16
C PHE A 172 -6.31 -6.38 -23.19
N ALA A 173 -5.45 -5.41 -22.90
CA ALA A 173 -5.13 -4.31 -23.82
C ALA A 173 -4.09 -4.73 -24.87
N PRO A 174 -4.05 -4.06 -26.04
CA PRO A 174 -2.96 -4.22 -27.00
C PRO A 174 -1.60 -3.93 -26.34
N ALA A 175 -0.58 -4.74 -26.68
CA ALA A 175 0.77 -4.63 -26.08
C ALA A 175 1.39 -3.22 -26.22
N ALA A 176 1.01 -2.46 -27.22
CA ALA A 176 1.47 -1.07 -27.44
C ALA A 176 1.11 -0.12 -26.27
N PHE A 177 0.13 -0.46 -25.43
CA PHE A 177 -0.26 0.34 -24.28
C PHE A 177 0.43 -0.08 -22.97
N ALA A 178 1.24 -1.15 -22.98
CA ALA A 178 1.86 -1.70 -21.76
C ALA A 178 2.65 -0.65 -20.98
N ASP A 179 3.48 0.17 -21.66
CA ASP A 179 4.29 1.22 -21.00
C ASP A 179 3.42 2.32 -20.38
N TRP A 180 2.28 2.65 -20.99
CA TRP A 180 1.33 3.60 -20.42
C TRP A 180 0.69 3.07 -19.14
N PHE A 181 0.32 1.80 -19.10
CA PHE A 181 -0.19 1.16 -17.88
C PHE A 181 0.87 1.06 -16.80
N MET A 182 2.11 0.74 -17.16
CA MET A 182 3.24 0.73 -16.24
C MET A 182 3.50 2.13 -15.66
N ALA A 183 3.50 3.16 -16.50
CA ALA A 183 3.62 4.56 -16.08
C ALA A 183 2.46 4.98 -15.15
N ALA A 184 1.23 4.60 -15.47
CA ALA A 184 0.06 4.89 -14.65
C ALA A 184 0.13 4.17 -13.29
N GLY A 185 0.55 2.89 -13.26
CA GLY A 185 0.69 2.10 -12.05
C GLY A 185 1.89 2.52 -11.22
N PHE A 186 3.08 2.17 -11.67
CA PHE A 186 4.31 2.43 -10.90
C PHE A 186 4.66 3.92 -10.80
N GLY A 187 4.23 4.74 -11.75
CA GLY A 187 4.35 6.20 -11.68
C GLY A 187 3.15 6.84 -10.98
N GLY A 188 2.01 6.87 -11.67
CA GLY A 188 0.84 7.66 -11.29
C GLY A 188 0.26 7.28 -9.91
N LEU A 189 -0.03 5.99 -9.66
CA LEU A 189 -0.58 5.57 -8.39
C LEU A 189 0.37 5.86 -7.22
N HIS A 190 1.68 5.63 -7.37
CA HIS A 190 2.64 5.96 -6.32
C HIS A 190 2.68 7.47 -6.03
N ILE A 191 2.61 8.33 -7.05
CA ILE A 191 2.56 9.79 -6.84
C ILE A 191 1.27 10.19 -6.13
N VAL A 192 0.11 9.77 -6.63
CA VAL A 192 -1.20 10.16 -6.10
C VAL A 192 -1.34 9.69 -4.65
N PHE A 193 -1.13 8.40 -4.40
CA PHE A 193 -1.25 7.84 -3.05
C PHE A 193 -0.13 8.31 -2.12
N GLY A 194 1.07 8.54 -2.66
CA GLY A 194 2.16 9.14 -1.93
C GLY A 194 1.81 10.53 -1.39
N VAL A 195 1.23 11.40 -2.21
CA VAL A 195 0.75 12.72 -1.79
C VAL A 195 -0.37 12.61 -0.75
N ILE A 196 -1.33 11.69 -0.95
CA ILE A 196 -2.41 11.46 0.03
C ILE A 196 -1.83 11.03 1.38
N ILE A 197 -0.88 10.08 1.38
CA ILE A 197 -0.24 9.59 2.59
C ILE A 197 0.59 10.70 3.25
N ALA A 198 1.36 11.46 2.48
CA ALA A 198 2.16 12.57 3.01
C ALA A 198 1.32 13.62 3.73
N ARG A 199 0.14 13.94 3.15
CA ARG A 199 -0.76 14.96 3.73
C ARG A 199 -1.59 14.46 4.92
N ARG A 200 -1.95 13.18 4.96
CA ARG A 200 -2.86 12.62 5.99
C ARG A 200 -2.14 11.92 7.13
N TYR A 201 -0.95 11.35 6.87
CA TYR A 201 -0.25 10.46 7.82
C TYR A 201 1.21 10.89 8.07
N GLY A 202 1.58 12.06 7.60
CA GLY A 202 2.93 12.60 7.70
C GLY A 202 3.87 12.08 6.61
N GLY A 203 4.67 12.98 6.05
CA GLY A 203 5.66 12.71 5.00
C GLY A 203 6.98 12.13 5.51
#